data_92a2b5493bc00ba3f9cf247c71102993
#
_entry.id   92a2b5493bc00ba3f9cf247c71102993
#
_cell.length_a   1.000
_cell.length_b   1.000
_cell.length_c   1.000
_cell.angle_alpha   90.00
_cell.angle_beta   90.00
_cell.angle_gamma   90.00
#
_symmetry.space_group_name_H-M   'P 1'
#
loop_
_entity.id
_entity.type
_entity.pdbx_description
1 polymer ?
#
loop_
_entity_poly.entity_id
_entity_poly.type
_entity_poly.pdbx_seq_one_letter_code
_entity_poly.pdbx_strand_id
1 'polypeptide(L)'
;ETATTLNVWDAATGSSHSGEISRGKTVKITGTVRNGRAEIVVSGQSRWVTSRYLATSKPAAHKQKHKPATKKAKPATSKKSTPSRSTSRGAITGQCSASYYDEDQMTANGERFNTNDLTAAHKTMAFNTRVRVTNPANGKSVVVRVNDRGPYVAGRCLDLSRAAFSQIASTGAGVVNVKYTVLG
;
A
#
# COMPACT_ATOMS: atom_id res chain seq x y z
N GLU A 1 -17.98 -0.33 2.85
CA GLU A 1 -17.75 -1.41 3.85
C GLU A 1 -16.27 -1.72 3.88
N THR A 2 -15.61 -1.42 4.96
CA THR A 2 -14.20 -1.76 5.17
C THR A 2 -14.10 -3.26 5.38
N ALA A 3 -13.28 -3.95 4.59
CA ALA A 3 -13.00 -5.36 4.79
C ALA A 3 -12.54 -5.60 6.25
N THR A 4 -13.34 -6.34 6.99
CA THR A 4 -13.13 -6.61 8.40
C THR A 4 -12.38 -7.91 8.65
N THR A 5 -12.01 -8.62 7.58
CA THR A 5 -11.41 -9.95 7.65
C THR A 5 -10.12 -10.05 6.82
N LEU A 6 -9.25 -10.94 7.21
CA LEU A 6 -8.00 -11.29 6.56
C LEU A 6 -8.00 -12.78 6.21
N ASN A 7 -7.78 -13.10 4.95
CA ASN A 7 -7.72 -14.49 4.49
C ASN A 7 -6.59 -15.27 5.17
N VAL A 8 -6.91 -16.49 5.58
CA VAL A 8 -5.98 -17.47 6.14
C VAL A 8 -5.68 -18.52 5.09
N TRP A 9 -4.44 -18.58 4.66
CA TRP A 9 -3.97 -19.47 3.60
C TRP A 9 -3.40 -20.76 4.16
N ASP A 10 -3.55 -21.85 3.44
CA ASP A 10 -3.03 -23.15 3.84
C ASP A 10 -1.50 -23.26 3.65
N ALA A 11 -0.94 -22.47 2.72
CA ALA A 11 0.48 -22.47 2.41
C ALA A 11 1.02 -21.05 2.15
N ALA A 12 2.34 -20.91 2.17
CA ALA A 12 3.04 -19.68 1.83
C ALA A 12 2.86 -19.26 0.36
N THR A 13 2.44 -20.18 -0.49
CA THR A 13 2.19 -20.01 -1.93
C THR A 13 0.85 -20.65 -2.30
N GLY A 14 0.30 -20.26 -3.45
CA GLY A 14 -0.98 -20.79 -3.92
C GLY A 14 -2.18 -19.96 -3.48
N SER A 15 -3.36 -20.34 -3.96
CA SER A 15 -4.63 -19.62 -3.77
C SER A 15 -5.61 -20.31 -2.82
N SER A 16 -5.23 -21.48 -2.26
CA SER A 16 -6.09 -22.19 -1.31
C SER A 16 -6.08 -21.50 0.05
N HIS A 17 -7.24 -21.11 0.54
CA HIS A 17 -7.43 -20.56 1.87
C HIS A 17 -8.48 -21.34 2.63
N SER A 18 -8.29 -21.48 3.94
CA SER A 18 -9.13 -22.31 4.82
C SER A 18 -9.96 -21.52 5.81
N GLY A 19 -9.94 -20.18 5.72
CA GLY A 19 -10.72 -19.35 6.64
C GLY A 19 -10.33 -17.89 6.59
N GLU A 20 -10.90 -17.13 7.54
CA GLU A 20 -10.69 -15.70 7.68
C GLU A 20 -10.45 -15.33 9.14
N ILE A 21 -9.66 -14.29 9.36
CA ILE A 21 -9.42 -13.71 10.69
C ILE A 21 -9.99 -12.29 10.70
N SER A 22 -10.86 -12.00 11.65
CA SER A 22 -11.44 -10.67 11.82
C SER A 22 -10.37 -9.65 12.25
N ARG A 23 -10.54 -8.41 11.80
CA ARG A 23 -9.67 -7.29 12.16
C ARG A 23 -9.60 -7.12 13.68
N GLY A 24 -8.40 -6.88 14.19
CA GLY A 24 -8.15 -6.67 15.64
C GLY A 24 -7.99 -7.96 16.43
N LYS A 25 -8.12 -9.13 15.81
CA LYS A 25 -7.84 -10.41 16.48
C LYS A 25 -6.32 -10.60 16.64
N THR A 26 -5.88 -10.97 17.82
CA THR A 26 -4.49 -11.31 18.09
C THR A 26 -4.20 -12.73 17.63
N VAL A 27 -3.11 -12.91 16.88
CA VAL A 27 -2.63 -14.21 16.42
C VAL A 27 -1.18 -14.42 16.83
N LYS A 28 -0.80 -15.66 17.06
CA LYS A 28 0.59 -16.02 17.36
C LYS A 28 1.37 -16.16 16.05
N ILE A 29 2.44 -15.37 15.89
CA ILE A 29 3.32 -15.40 14.73
C ILE A 29 4.50 -16.31 15.05
N THR A 30 4.91 -17.20 14.12
CA THR A 30 6.08 -18.07 14.26
C THR A 30 7.41 -17.35 13.97
N GLY A 31 7.34 -16.21 13.27
CA GLY A 31 8.50 -15.46 12.78
C GLY A 31 8.90 -15.81 11.34
N THR A 32 8.30 -16.83 10.75
CA THR A 32 8.57 -17.21 9.35
C THR A 32 7.76 -16.33 8.40
N VAL A 33 8.44 -15.70 7.43
CA VAL A 33 7.79 -14.95 6.35
C VAL A 33 8.31 -15.46 5.00
N ARG A 34 7.39 -15.86 4.11
CA ARG A 34 7.70 -16.31 2.75
C ARG A 34 6.68 -15.73 1.77
N ASN A 35 7.13 -15.26 0.62
CA ASN A 35 6.26 -14.74 -0.46
C ASN A 35 5.23 -13.70 0.02
N GLY A 36 5.61 -12.78 0.92
CA GLY A 36 4.72 -11.77 1.48
C GLY A 36 3.71 -12.28 2.51
N ARG A 37 3.71 -13.57 2.83
CA ARG A 37 2.88 -14.20 3.86
C ARG A 37 3.68 -14.50 5.11
N ALA A 38 3.10 -14.25 6.28
CA ALA A 38 3.65 -14.64 7.57
C ALA A 38 2.96 -15.89 8.06
N GLU A 39 3.74 -16.81 8.61
CA GLU A 39 3.22 -18.00 9.27
C GLU A 39 2.66 -17.63 10.64
N ILE A 40 1.44 -18.06 10.89
CA ILE A 40 0.73 -17.90 12.15
C ILE A 40 0.26 -19.26 12.66
N VAL A 41 -0.04 -19.35 13.95
CA VAL A 41 -0.65 -20.53 14.55
C VAL A 41 -2.12 -20.25 14.86
N VAL A 42 -3.01 -20.97 14.20
CA VAL A 42 -4.45 -20.94 14.41
C VAL A 42 -4.92 -22.34 14.81
N SER A 43 -5.55 -22.45 15.98
CA SER A 43 -6.04 -23.74 16.49
C SER A 43 -4.99 -24.86 16.52
N GLY A 44 -3.72 -24.51 16.80
CA GLY A 44 -2.60 -25.47 16.85
C GLY A 44 -2.03 -25.86 15.48
N GLN A 45 -2.52 -25.30 14.39
CA GLN A 45 -2.04 -25.57 13.03
C GLN A 45 -1.32 -24.34 12.46
N SER A 46 -0.24 -24.61 11.72
CA SER A 46 0.44 -23.57 10.94
C SER A 46 -0.44 -23.15 9.76
N ARG A 47 -0.65 -21.85 9.64
CA ARG A 47 -1.39 -21.19 8.57
C ARG A 47 -0.63 -19.96 8.12
N TRP A 48 -1.03 -19.38 7.02
CA TRP A 48 -0.37 -18.23 6.43
C TRP A 48 -1.35 -17.09 6.26
N VAL A 49 -0.91 -15.89 6.59
CA VAL A 49 -1.67 -14.65 6.37
C VAL A 49 -0.79 -13.64 5.68
N THR A 50 -1.38 -12.72 4.95
CA THR A 50 -0.62 -11.65 4.30
C THR A 50 0.07 -10.79 5.38
N SER A 51 1.40 -10.84 5.41
CA SER A 51 2.24 -10.32 6.50
C SER A 51 2.09 -8.82 6.75
N ARG A 52 1.74 -8.06 5.71
CA ARG A 52 1.56 -6.60 5.79
C ARG A 52 0.38 -6.16 6.65
N TYR A 53 -0.58 -7.04 6.93
CA TYR A 53 -1.74 -6.75 7.80
C TYR A 53 -1.49 -7.09 9.27
N LEU A 54 -0.34 -7.65 9.59
CA LEU A 54 0.04 -7.95 10.96
C LEU A 54 0.72 -6.73 11.58
N ALA A 55 0.24 -6.30 12.74
CA ALA A 55 0.86 -5.26 13.55
C ALA A 55 1.30 -5.86 14.88
N THR A 56 2.44 -5.43 15.39
CA THR A 56 2.99 -5.86 16.68
C THR A 56 2.32 -5.19 17.88
N SER A 57 1.42 -4.22 17.64
CA SER A 57 0.67 -3.52 18.68
C SER A 57 -0.81 -3.46 18.32
N LYS A 58 -1.66 -3.53 19.36
CA LYS A 58 -3.11 -3.38 19.21
C LYS A 58 -3.43 -2.01 18.60
N PRO A 59 -4.20 -1.92 17.50
CA PRO A 59 -4.57 -0.63 16.95
C PRO A 59 -5.38 0.16 17.98
N ALA A 60 -4.95 1.40 18.26
CA ALA A 60 -5.72 2.31 19.09
C ALA A 60 -7.09 2.56 18.43
N ALA A 61 -8.16 2.39 19.18
CA ALA A 61 -9.52 2.65 18.73
C ALA A 61 -9.67 4.15 18.44
N HIS A 62 -9.65 4.52 17.18
CA HIS A 62 -10.02 5.87 16.76
C HIS A 62 -11.52 6.05 16.93
N LYS A 63 -11.92 6.80 17.98
CA LYS A 63 -13.27 7.34 18.12
C LYS A 63 -13.45 8.39 17.01
N GLN A 64 -14.13 8.01 15.93
CA GLN A 64 -14.63 8.98 14.95
C GLN A 64 -15.77 9.78 15.56
N LYS A 65 -15.54 11.05 15.87
CA LYS A 65 -16.61 12.02 16.06
C LYS A 65 -17.11 12.42 14.67
N HIS A 66 -18.26 11.87 14.28
CA HIS A 66 -19.02 12.38 13.16
C HIS A 66 -19.63 13.74 13.53
N LYS A 67 -19.35 14.75 12.73
CA LYS A 67 -20.16 15.98 12.68
C LYS A 67 -20.68 16.12 11.25
N PRO A 68 -22.00 16.11 11.05
CA PRO A 68 -22.56 16.33 9.73
C PRO A 68 -22.59 17.82 9.39
N ALA A 69 -22.15 18.17 8.20
CA ALA A 69 -22.45 19.46 7.63
C ALA A 69 -22.86 19.29 6.17
N THR A 70 -24.15 19.39 5.96
CA THR A 70 -24.82 19.65 4.69
C THR A 70 -24.48 21.03 4.16
N LYS A 71 -24.22 21.20 2.85
CA LYS A 71 -24.98 22.03 1.91
C LYS A 71 -24.24 22.24 0.59
N LYS A 72 -24.85 21.72 -0.47
CA LYS A 72 -25.34 22.35 -1.72
C LYS A 72 -24.40 23.32 -2.47
N ALA A 73 -23.89 22.82 -3.57
CA ALA A 73 -24.03 23.17 -4.99
C ALA A 73 -23.84 24.62 -5.46
N LYS A 74 -23.08 24.83 -6.50
CA LYS A 74 -23.50 25.15 -7.88
C LYS A 74 -22.27 25.46 -8.75
N PRO A 75 -22.29 25.18 -10.06
CA PRO A 75 -21.13 25.25 -10.92
C PRO A 75 -20.92 26.67 -11.48
N ALA A 76 -19.67 27.04 -11.66
CA ALA A 76 -19.35 28.19 -12.49
C ALA A 76 -17.97 28.05 -13.14
N THR A 77 -18.04 27.84 -14.45
CA THR A 77 -17.24 28.44 -15.54
C THR A 77 -15.72 28.55 -15.39
N SER A 78 -15.10 27.93 -16.38
CA SER A 78 -13.74 28.12 -16.86
C SER A 78 -13.25 29.56 -16.84
N LYS A 79 -12.05 29.78 -16.35
CA LYS A 79 -11.12 30.77 -16.89
C LYS A 79 -9.68 30.28 -16.75
N LYS A 80 -9.05 30.23 -17.93
CA LYS A 80 -7.63 30.12 -18.20
C LYS A 80 -6.85 31.07 -17.32
N SER A 81 -5.92 30.58 -16.51
CA SER A 81 -4.91 31.41 -15.88
C SER A 81 -3.55 30.72 -15.90
N THR A 82 -2.64 31.43 -16.45
CA THR A 82 -1.19 31.41 -16.53
C THR A 82 -0.48 30.84 -15.30
N PRO A 83 0.73 30.25 -15.46
CA PRO A 83 1.42 29.56 -14.38
C PRO A 83 1.88 30.57 -13.31
N SER A 84 1.26 30.53 -12.17
CA SER A 84 1.71 31.24 -10.99
C SER A 84 2.81 30.44 -10.32
N ARG A 85 3.94 31.08 -10.18
CA ARG A 85 5.17 30.70 -9.51
C ARG A 85 4.86 30.11 -8.13
N SER A 86 4.89 28.77 -8.03
CA SER A 86 4.69 28.08 -6.77
C SER A 86 5.93 28.21 -5.91
N THR A 87 5.81 28.87 -4.80
CA THR A 87 6.78 28.87 -3.70
C THR A 87 7.08 27.45 -3.27
N SER A 88 8.33 27.07 -3.35
CA SER A 88 8.87 25.77 -2.95
C SER A 88 8.63 25.50 -1.47
N ARG A 89 7.50 24.86 -1.12
CA ARG A 89 7.48 24.01 0.06
C ARG A 89 8.38 22.82 -0.28
N GLY A 90 9.44 22.61 0.49
CA GLY A 90 10.43 21.60 0.21
C GLY A 90 9.78 20.26 -0.16
N ALA A 91 10.03 19.77 -1.36
CA ALA A 91 9.47 18.52 -1.83
C ALA A 91 9.92 17.40 -0.88
N ILE A 92 8.96 16.65 -0.31
CA ILE A 92 9.29 15.49 0.51
C ILE A 92 9.89 14.44 -0.42
N THR A 93 11.17 14.16 -0.21
CA THR A 93 11.94 13.19 -0.99
C THR A 93 12.53 12.13 -0.08
N GLY A 94 12.78 10.95 -0.62
CA GLY A 94 13.45 9.88 0.11
C GLY A 94 14.07 8.85 -0.83
N GLN A 95 14.80 7.92 -0.23
CA GLN A 95 15.40 6.79 -0.93
C GLN A 95 15.18 5.53 -0.10
N CYS A 96 14.82 4.43 -0.77
CA CYS A 96 14.58 3.14 -0.13
C CYS A 96 14.53 2.02 -1.16
N SER A 97 14.30 0.80 -0.71
CA SER A 97 13.93 -0.31 -1.59
C SER A 97 12.42 -0.32 -1.85
N ALA A 98 12.04 -0.54 -3.09
CA ALA A 98 10.67 -0.78 -3.53
C ALA A 98 10.52 -2.20 -4.07
N SER A 99 9.42 -2.85 -3.74
CA SER A 99 8.97 -4.12 -4.30
C SER A 99 7.67 -3.93 -5.06
N TYR A 100 7.09 -5.01 -5.55
CA TYR A 100 5.75 -4.99 -6.13
C TYR A 100 4.89 -6.13 -5.60
N TYR A 101 3.60 -5.98 -5.77
CA TYR A 101 2.61 -7.01 -5.50
C TYR A 101 1.59 -7.06 -6.64
N ASP A 102 1.02 -8.24 -6.86
CA ASP A 102 0.06 -8.51 -7.94
C ASP A 102 -1.14 -9.36 -7.46
N GLU A 103 -1.28 -9.56 -6.15
CA GLU A 103 -2.40 -10.29 -5.56
C GLU A 103 -3.68 -9.45 -5.57
N ASP A 104 -4.77 -10.04 -6.09
CA ASP A 104 -6.11 -9.43 -6.07
C ASP A 104 -6.65 -9.36 -4.63
N GLN A 105 -6.88 -8.14 -4.13
CA GLN A 105 -7.31 -7.90 -2.76
C GLN A 105 -7.92 -6.51 -2.61
N MET A 106 -8.57 -6.28 -1.47
CA MET A 106 -8.96 -4.93 -1.06
C MET A 106 -7.75 -4.18 -0.52
N THR A 107 -7.55 -2.97 -0.99
CA THR A 107 -6.52 -2.05 -0.49
C THR A 107 -6.97 -1.39 0.81
N ALA A 108 -6.04 -0.82 1.55
CA ALA A 108 -6.33 -0.22 2.86
C ALA A 108 -7.22 1.03 2.79
N ASN A 109 -7.36 1.66 1.61
CA ASN A 109 -8.32 2.75 1.40
C ASN A 109 -9.72 2.26 0.99
N GLY A 110 -9.93 0.94 0.86
CA GLY A 110 -11.21 0.33 0.52
C GLY A 110 -11.45 0.11 -0.99
N GLU A 111 -10.47 0.40 -1.84
CA GLU A 111 -10.55 0.09 -3.26
C GLU A 111 -10.17 -1.37 -3.52
N ARG A 112 -10.72 -1.97 -4.59
CA ARG A 112 -10.21 -3.24 -5.09
C ARG A 112 -8.86 -2.99 -5.77
N PHE A 113 -7.84 -3.77 -5.42
CA PHE A 113 -6.54 -3.67 -6.06
C PHE A 113 -6.64 -4.07 -7.54
N ASN A 114 -6.02 -3.29 -8.40
CA ASN A 114 -5.83 -3.62 -9.79
C ASN A 114 -4.33 -3.57 -10.11
N THR A 115 -3.77 -4.70 -10.48
CA THR A 115 -2.34 -4.84 -10.78
C THR A 115 -1.88 -3.99 -11.98
N ASN A 116 -2.82 -3.56 -12.83
CA ASN A 116 -2.56 -2.73 -14.01
C ASN A 116 -2.64 -1.22 -13.73
N ASP A 117 -3.11 -0.81 -12.57
CA ASP A 117 -3.16 0.60 -12.17
C ASP A 117 -1.79 1.08 -11.66
N LEU A 118 -1.53 2.37 -11.77
CA LEU A 118 -0.29 2.97 -11.24
C LEU A 118 -0.49 3.38 -9.78
N THR A 119 -0.44 2.39 -8.89
CA THR A 119 -0.68 2.55 -7.46
C THR A 119 0.48 2.03 -6.62
N ALA A 120 0.50 2.42 -5.36
CA ALA A 120 1.50 1.96 -4.40
C ALA A 120 0.94 1.86 -2.98
N ALA A 121 1.53 0.95 -2.19
CA ALA A 121 1.42 0.95 -0.74
C ALA A 121 2.55 1.76 -0.11
N HIS A 122 2.21 2.53 0.93
CA HIS A 122 3.17 3.22 1.79
C HIS A 122 2.68 3.22 3.24
N LYS A 123 3.63 3.14 4.20
CA LYS A 123 3.30 2.97 5.63
C LYS A 123 2.46 4.11 6.20
N THR A 124 2.78 5.36 5.87
CA THR A 124 2.27 6.55 6.56
C THR A 124 1.81 7.68 5.65
N MET A 125 2.18 7.71 4.36
CA MET A 125 1.71 8.75 3.43
C MET A 125 0.18 8.75 3.37
N ALA A 126 -0.45 9.92 3.27
CA ALA A 126 -1.89 10.01 3.09
C ALA A 126 -2.35 9.25 1.84
N PHE A 127 -3.54 8.65 1.90
CA PHE A 127 -4.13 8.07 0.70
C PHE A 127 -4.35 9.16 -0.36
N ASN A 128 -4.28 8.76 -1.62
CA ASN A 128 -4.32 9.61 -2.79
C ASN A 128 -3.10 10.54 -2.99
N THR A 129 -2.09 10.46 -2.12
CA THR A 129 -0.82 11.14 -2.36
C THR A 129 -0.20 10.63 -3.66
N ARG A 130 0.20 11.55 -4.52
CA ARG A 130 0.93 11.24 -5.75
C ARG A 130 2.43 11.26 -5.48
N VAL A 131 3.11 10.23 -5.92
CA VAL A 131 4.54 10.04 -5.67
C VAL A 131 5.23 9.71 -6.98
N ARG A 132 6.25 10.49 -7.35
CA ARG A 132 7.16 10.11 -8.44
C ARG A 132 8.21 9.17 -7.86
N VAL A 133 8.31 7.98 -8.43
CA VAL A 133 9.27 6.94 -8.07
C VAL A 133 10.27 6.80 -9.21
N THR A 134 11.55 6.94 -8.93
CA THR A 134 12.64 6.90 -9.91
C THR A 134 13.62 5.80 -9.53
N ASN A 135 13.95 4.94 -10.48
CA ASN A 135 15.03 3.98 -10.35
C ASN A 135 16.36 4.66 -10.76
N PRO A 136 17.28 4.92 -9.83
CA PRO A 136 18.51 5.63 -10.13
C PRO A 136 19.48 4.83 -11.01
N ALA A 137 19.33 3.50 -11.08
CA ALA A 137 20.22 2.65 -11.88
C ALA A 137 19.99 2.80 -13.39
N ASN A 138 18.77 3.21 -13.81
CA ASN A 138 18.44 3.34 -15.24
C ASN A 138 17.72 4.66 -15.58
N GLY A 139 17.50 5.54 -14.59
CA GLY A 139 16.85 6.84 -14.77
C GLY A 139 15.33 6.79 -15.03
N LYS A 140 14.72 5.59 -15.12
CA LYS A 140 13.29 5.46 -15.38
C LYS A 140 12.47 5.89 -14.17
N SER A 141 11.33 6.52 -14.43
CA SER A 141 10.42 6.97 -13.37
C SER A 141 8.97 6.70 -13.71
N VAL A 142 8.16 6.56 -12.67
CA VAL A 142 6.70 6.41 -12.74
C VAL A 142 6.06 7.28 -11.67
N VAL A 143 4.86 7.78 -11.94
CA VAL A 143 4.05 8.47 -10.92
C VAL A 143 2.96 7.51 -10.47
N VAL A 144 2.92 7.26 -9.17
CA VAL A 144 1.95 6.36 -8.54
C VAL A 144 1.06 7.11 -7.55
N ARG A 145 -0.11 6.57 -7.28
CA ARG A 145 -1.04 7.03 -6.25
C ARG A 145 -0.98 6.08 -5.06
N VAL A 146 -0.82 6.61 -3.87
CA VAL A 146 -0.86 5.81 -2.63
C VAL A 146 -2.31 5.45 -2.32
N ASN A 147 -2.65 4.17 -2.33
CA ASN A 147 -3.97 3.65 -2.00
C ASN A 147 -3.94 2.49 -0.98
N ASP A 148 -2.75 2.03 -0.59
CA ASP A 148 -2.61 0.91 0.32
C ASP A 148 -1.60 1.18 1.43
N ARG A 149 -1.53 0.28 2.43
CA ARG A 149 -0.60 0.31 3.55
C ARG A 149 0.42 -0.81 3.46
N GLY A 150 1.68 -0.47 3.73
CA GLY A 150 2.84 -1.35 3.63
C GLY A 150 4.00 -0.64 2.92
N PRO A 151 5.05 -1.36 2.56
CA PRO A 151 5.42 -2.70 3.01
C PRO A 151 5.91 -2.70 4.46
N TYR A 152 5.64 -3.76 5.20
CA TYR A 152 6.11 -3.91 6.59
C TYR A 152 7.41 -4.73 6.69
N VAL A 153 8.18 -4.73 5.61
CA VAL A 153 9.51 -5.35 5.54
C VAL A 153 10.58 -4.29 5.78
N ALA A 154 11.57 -4.61 6.60
CA ALA A 154 12.68 -3.69 6.88
C ALA A 154 13.41 -3.29 5.58
N GLY A 155 13.77 -2.01 5.47
CA GLY A 155 14.45 -1.46 4.30
C GLY A 155 13.55 -1.12 3.10
N ARG A 156 12.30 -1.61 3.07
CA ARG A 156 11.32 -1.24 2.03
C ARG A 156 10.42 -0.10 2.50
N CYS A 157 10.14 0.83 1.61
CA CYS A 157 9.21 1.93 1.89
C CYS A 157 8.02 1.98 0.94
N LEU A 158 8.15 1.44 -0.26
CA LEU A 158 7.10 1.41 -1.27
C LEU A 158 6.89 -0.03 -1.76
N ASP A 159 5.63 -0.38 -1.94
CA ASP A 159 5.22 -1.60 -2.61
C ASP A 159 4.33 -1.20 -3.79
N LEU A 160 4.84 -1.39 -4.99
CA LEU A 160 4.22 -0.88 -6.22
C LEU A 160 3.25 -1.91 -6.78
N SER A 161 2.25 -1.46 -7.54
CA SER A 161 1.55 -2.37 -8.44
C SER A 161 2.52 -2.94 -9.49
N ARG A 162 2.21 -4.09 -10.05
CA ARG A 162 3.04 -4.72 -11.07
C ARG A 162 3.24 -3.79 -12.29
N ALA A 163 2.18 -3.10 -12.73
CA ALA A 163 2.27 -2.17 -13.84
C ALA A 163 3.20 -0.99 -13.54
N ALA A 164 3.15 -0.44 -12.33
CA ALA A 164 4.05 0.63 -11.91
C ALA A 164 5.50 0.16 -11.82
N PHE A 165 5.74 -1.00 -11.23
CA PHE A 165 7.08 -1.57 -11.09
C PHE A 165 7.72 -1.86 -12.45
N SER A 166 6.95 -2.43 -13.40
CA SER A 166 7.45 -2.77 -14.73
C SER A 166 7.90 -1.56 -15.56
N GLN A 167 7.41 -0.35 -15.24
CA GLN A 167 7.88 0.87 -15.89
C GLN A 167 9.29 1.29 -15.47
N ILE A 168 9.73 0.91 -14.28
CA ILE A 168 11.03 1.32 -13.72
C ILE A 168 12.04 0.18 -13.61
N ALA A 169 11.59 -1.07 -13.65
CA ALA A 169 12.44 -2.24 -13.52
C ALA A 169 11.81 -3.48 -14.16
N SER A 170 12.62 -4.52 -14.38
CA SER A 170 12.07 -5.84 -14.70
C SER A 170 11.42 -6.45 -13.46
N THR A 171 10.24 -7.07 -13.62
CA THR A 171 9.56 -7.77 -12.54
C THR A 171 10.37 -8.95 -11.98
N GLY A 172 11.26 -9.54 -12.79
CA GLY A 172 12.20 -10.57 -12.34
C GLY A 172 13.20 -10.09 -11.27
N ALA A 173 13.40 -8.76 -11.12
CA ALA A 173 14.26 -8.23 -10.06
C ALA A 173 13.61 -8.29 -8.67
N GLY A 174 12.28 -8.32 -8.60
CA GLY A 174 11.50 -8.42 -7.35
C GLY A 174 11.59 -7.20 -6.45
N VAL A 175 12.79 -6.66 -6.24
CA VAL A 175 13.08 -5.49 -5.40
C VAL A 175 14.13 -4.62 -6.08
N VAL A 176 13.94 -3.30 -6.04
CA VAL A 176 14.90 -2.32 -6.58
C VAL A 176 15.03 -1.12 -5.65
N ASN A 177 16.22 -0.51 -5.65
CA ASN A 177 16.40 0.77 -4.96
C ASN A 177 15.77 1.89 -5.78
N VAL A 178 15.05 2.75 -5.10
CA VAL A 178 14.37 3.88 -5.73
C VAL A 178 14.59 5.17 -4.95
N LYS A 179 14.52 6.27 -5.67
CA LYS A 179 14.29 7.61 -5.10
C LYS A 179 12.84 7.98 -5.32
N TYR A 180 12.24 8.62 -4.35
CA TYR A 180 10.86 9.09 -4.49
C TYR A 180 10.73 10.58 -4.15
N THR A 181 9.74 11.22 -4.78
CA THR A 181 9.37 12.61 -4.53
C THR A 181 7.85 12.70 -4.43
N VAL A 182 7.36 13.26 -3.33
CA VAL A 182 5.94 13.52 -3.14
C VAL A 182 5.55 14.73 -3.99
N LEU A 183 4.48 14.58 -4.78
CA LEU A 183 4.00 15.61 -5.73
C LEU A 183 2.78 16.39 -5.22
N GLY A 184 2.21 16.00 -4.09
CA GLY A 184 0.97 16.57 -3.56
C GLY A 184 -0.25 15.73 -3.79
#